data_2d24d31daef28650dd06dacd47a455e3
#
_entry.id   2d24d31daef28650dd06dacd47a455e3
#
_cell.length_a   1.000
_cell.length_b   1.000
_cell.length_c   1.000
_cell.angle_alpha   90.00
_cell.angle_beta   90.00
_cell.angle_gamma   90.00
#
_symmetry.space_group_name_H-M   'P 1'
#
loop_
_entity.id
_entity.type
_entity.pdbx_description
1 polymer ?
#
loop_
_entity_poly.entity_id
_entity_poly.type
_entity_poly.pdbx_seq_one_letter_code
_entity_poly.pdbx_strand_id
1 'polypeptide(L)'
;MDSGITSGLIGGLVAAIISTLIIKSAQRKITHGELKHGVFILVLAMVCMTIALFAAWSFVYDDDVHEKAGELEAAIGLFSGFSVLSFVFFAEYFKARGQFNDNGIEFQTPWTGTKKENWDDLVSAKFNPSMHWYTLQFESGNKVRLSSCLLGHGEVLALLHSRGFDLSRCGEQ
;
A
#
# COMPACT_ATOMS: atom_id res chain seq x y z
N MET A 1 -26.38 29.69 6.15
CA MET A 1 -25.16 29.10 6.74
C MET A 1 -24.21 28.93 5.58
N ASP A 2 -23.06 29.62 5.63
CA ASP A 2 -22.16 29.69 4.48
C ASP A 2 -21.60 28.31 4.13
N SER A 3 -21.82 27.88 2.90
CA SER A 3 -21.36 26.59 2.35
C SER A 3 -19.83 26.38 2.52
N GLY A 4 -19.08 27.49 2.58
CA GLY A 4 -17.63 27.47 2.81
C GLY A 4 -17.22 27.03 4.21
N ILE A 5 -17.99 27.38 5.24
CA ILE A 5 -17.68 27.01 6.64
C ILE A 5 -17.97 25.52 6.86
N THR A 6 -19.06 25.00 6.30
CA THR A 6 -19.40 23.59 6.42
C THR A 6 -18.40 22.69 5.68
N SER A 7 -17.96 23.08 4.48
CA SER A 7 -16.93 22.36 3.73
C SER A 7 -15.59 22.35 4.45
N GLY A 8 -15.19 23.47 5.06
CA GLY A 8 -13.96 23.58 5.85
C GLY A 8 -13.99 22.71 7.12
N LEU A 9 -15.12 22.65 7.82
CA LEU A 9 -15.29 21.82 9.01
C LEU A 9 -15.25 20.31 8.66
N ILE A 10 -15.92 19.91 7.59
CA ILE A 10 -15.89 18.51 7.12
C ILE A 10 -14.47 18.11 6.72
N GLY A 11 -13.79 18.94 5.93
CA GLY A 11 -12.39 18.69 5.53
C GLY A 11 -11.43 18.60 6.72
N GLY A 12 -11.56 19.49 7.70
CA GLY A 12 -10.78 19.48 8.93
C GLY A 12 -11.03 18.23 9.79
N LEU A 13 -12.28 17.81 9.92
CA LEU A 13 -12.63 16.59 10.67
C LEU A 13 -12.05 15.35 10.02
N VAL A 14 -12.18 15.23 8.70
CA VAL A 14 -11.62 14.11 7.92
C VAL A 14 -10.10 14.07 8.08
N ALA A 15 -9.41 15.20 7.94
CA ALA A 15 -7.97 15.30 8.12
C ALA A 15 -7.52 14.90 9.54
N ALA A 16 -8.26 15.31 10.57
CA ALA A 16 -7.98 14.95 11.97
C ALA A 16 -8.16 13.44 12.22
N ILE A 17 -9.21 12.84 11.67
CA ILE A 17 -9.44 11.38 11.77
C ILE A 17 -8.32 10.62 11.09
N ILE A 18 -7.95 10.99 9.86
CA ILE A 18 -6.88 10.36 9.10
C ILE A 18 -5.55 10.47 9.85
N SER A 19 -5.21 11.67 10.35
CA SER A 19 -3.99 11.90 11.14
C SER A 19 -3.95 11.03 12.40
N THR A 20 -5.06 10.94 13.12
CA THR A 20 -5.18 10.11 14.33
C THR A 20 -5.00 8.62 14.01
N LEU A 21 -5.58 8.14 12.91
CA LEU A 21 -5.43 6.74 12.47
C LEU A 21 -3.98 6.44 12.06
N ILE A 22 -3.32 7.36 11.37
CA ILE A 22 -1.90 7.22 10.99
C ILE A 22 -1.01 7.15 12.24
N ILE A 23 -1.21 8.07 13.21
CA ILE A 23 -0.43 8.09 14.45
C ILE A 23 -0.65 6.81 15.28
N LYS A 24 -1.90 6.37 15.46
CA LYS A 24 -2.20 5.11 16.16
C LYS A 24 -1.63 3.89 15.44
N SER A 25 -1.59 3.91 14.12
CA SER A 25 -0.99 2.86 13.31
C SER A 25 0.53 2.77 13.51
N ALA A 26 1.21 3.93 13.55
CA ALA A 26 2.65 3.99 13.79
C ALA A 26 3.03 3.51 15.22
N GLN A 27 2.12 3.66 16.18
CA GLN A 27 2.33 3.23 17.57
C GLN A 27 1.96 1.76 17.85
N ARG A 28 1.34 1.04 16.90
CA ARG A 28 1.06 -0.38 17.08
C ARG A 28 2.38 -1.14 17.21
N LYS A 29 2.61 -1.75 18.38
CA LYS A 29 3.69 -2.71 18.59
C LYS A 29 3.56 -3.81 17.52
N ILE A 30 4.53 -3.86 16.65
CA ILE A 30 4.67 -4.95 15.67
C ILE A 30 5.10 -6.15 16.50
N THR A 31 4.41 -7.27 16.35
CA THR A 31 4.91 -8.52 16.90
C THR A 31 6.18 -8.87 16.14
N HIS A 32 7.27 -9.13 16.85
CA HIS A 32 8.57 -9.44 16.24
C HIS A 32 8.40 -10.56 15.23
N GLY A 33 8.89 -10.34 14.01
CA GLY A 33 8.79 -11.32 12.93
C GLY A 33 7.54 -11.23 12.04
N GLU A 34 6.61 -10.29 12.27
CA GLU A 34 5.44 -10.10 11.40
C GLU A 34 5.68 -9.03 10.32
N LEU A 35 5.16 -9.32 9.13
CA LEU A 35 5.11 -8.40 7.99
C LEU A 35 3.66 -8.16 7.60
N LYS A 36 3.20 -6.91 7.68
CA LYS A 36 1.83 -6.52 7.29
C LYS A 36 1.78 -5.05 6.89
N HIS A 37 0.80 -4.69 6.07
CA HIS A 37 0.57 -3.29 5.75
C HIS A 37 0.04 -2.50 6.94
N GLY A 38 0.54 -1.26 7.06
CA GLY A 38 0.03 -0.28 8.03
C GLY A 38 -1.38 0.20 7.64
N VAL A 39 -2.08 0.82 8.62
CA VAL A 39 -3.42 1.41 8.42
C VAL A 39 -3.41 2.49 7.32
N PHE A 40 -2.26 3.05 6.97
CA PHE A 40 -2.15 4.02 5.89
C PHE A 40 -2.70 3.50 4.55
N ILE A 41 -2.39 2.25 4.18
CA ILE A 41 -2.90 1.63 2.94
C ILE A 41 -4.42 1.47 3.00
N LEU A 42 -4.99 1.13 4.18
CA LEU A 42 -6.44 1.07 4.36
C LEU A 42 -7.10 2.44 4.19
N VAL A 43 -6.51 3.49 4.78
CA VAL A 43 -7.01 4.87 4.62
C VAL A 43 -6.99 5.28 3.15
N LEU A 44 -5.90 4.98 2.45
CA LEU A 44 -5.78 5.26 1.01
C LEU A 44 -6.84 4.51 0.19
N ALA A 45 -7.10 3.25 0.50
CA ALA A 45 -8.17 2.46 -0.10
C ALA A 45 -9.55 3.11 0.11
N MET A 46 -9.84 3.57 1.33
CA MET A 46 -11.10 4.24 1.67
C MET A 46 -11.26 5.59 0.94
N VAL A 47 -10.18 6.37 0.82
CA VAL A 47 -10.20 7.63 0.06
C VAL A 47 -10.52 7.36 -1.42
N CYS A 48 -9.84 6.39 -2.04
CA CYS A 48 -10.12 6.00 -3.42
C CYS A 48 -11.57 5.52 -3.60
N MET A 49 -12.09 4.73 -2.65
CA MET A 49 -13.50 4.28 -2.65
C MET A 49 -14.46 5.47 -2.59
N THR A 50 -14.18 6.45 -1.72
CA THR A 50 -15.03 7.64 -1.58
C THR A 50 -15.07 8.46 -2.87
N ILE A 51 -13.93 8.63 -3.54
CA ILE A 51 -13.86 9.34 -4.83
C ILE A 51 -14.64 8.57 -5.91
N ALA A 52 -14.50 7.24 -5.97
CA ALA A 52 -15.25 6.41 -6.90
C ALA A 52 -16.76 6.51 -6.67
N LEU A 53 -17.20 6.44 -5.41
CA LEU A 53 -18.63 6.58 -5.07
C LEU A 53 -19.17 7.98 -5.40
N PHE A 54 -18.36 9.03 -5.18
CA PHE A 54 -18.73 10.39 -5.55
C PHE A 54 -18.88 10.54 -7.07
N ALA A 55 -17.96 9.98 -7.85
CA ALA A 55 -18.06 9.97 -9.31
C ALA A 55 -19.29 9.19 -9.80
N ALA A 56 -19.59 8.05 -9.17
CA ALA A 56 -20.81 7.29 -9.47
C ALA A 56 -22.09 8.06 -9.12
N TRP A 57 -22.08 8.79 -8.00
CA TRP A 57 -23.19 9.61 -7.58
C TRP A 57 -23.44 10.78 -8.55
N SER A 58 -22.38 11.50 -8.95
CA SER A 58 -22.47 12.55 -9.97
C SER A 58 -23.03 12.01 -11.29
N PHE A 59 -22.56 10.83 -11.72
CA PHE A 59 -23.07 10.18 -12.92
C PHE A 59 -24.58 9.92 -12.89
N VAL A 60 -25.15 9.61 -11.71
CA VAL A 60 -26.59 9.25 -11.59
C VAL A 60 -27.49 10.48 -11.38
N TYR A 61 -26.99 11.52 -10.70
CA TYR A 61 -27.84 12.61 -10.21
C TYR A 61 -27.51 13.99 -10.82
N ASP A 62 -26.43 14.10 -11.58
CA ASP A 62 -26.01 15.38 -12.19
C ASP A 62 -26.30 15.36 -13.69
N ASP A 63 -27.36 16.05 -14.12
CA ASP A 63 -27.77 16.13 -15.52
C ASP A 63 -26.67 16.82 -16.38
N ASP A 64 -25.91 17.76 -15.81
CA ASP A 64 -24.83 18.47 -16.49
C ASP A 64 -23.73 17.52 -17.01
N VAL A 65 -23.47 16.41 -16.30
CA VAL A 65 -22.47 15.39 -16.70
C VAL A 65 -22.83 14.74 -18.03
N HIS A 66 -24.13 14.64 -18.34
CA HIS A 66 -24.61 14.03 -19.58
C HIS A 66 -24.70 15.03 -20.73
N GLU A 67 -24.85 16.32 -20.42
CA GLU A 67 -25.06 17.37 -21.44
C GLU A 67 -23.75 17.97 -21.96
N LYS A 68 -22.70 18.02 -21.13
CA LYS A 68 -21.41 18.63 -21.50
C LYS A 68 -20.44 17.62 -22.08
N ALA A 69 -19.93 17.92 -23.26
CA ALA A 69 -18.93 17.07 -23.91
C ALA A 69 -17.67 16.92 -23.05
N GLY A 70 -17.26 15.67 -22.80
CA GLY A 70 -16.06 15.32 -22.01
C GLY A 70 -16.31 15.10 -20.53
N GLU A 71 -17.40 15.58 -19.94
CA GLU A 71 -17.70 15.36 -18.52
C GLU A 71 -18.08 13.89 -18.24
N LEU A 72 -18.81 13.28 -19.16
CA LEU A 72 -19.17 11.86 -19.08
C LEU A 72 -17.92 10.95 -19.09
N GLU A 73 -17.01 11.16 -20.02
CA GLU A 73 -15.77 10.40 -20.13
C GLU A 73 -14.89 10.60 -18.88
N ALA A 74 -14.84 11.83 -18.36
CA ALA A 74 -14.11 12.12 -17.13
C ALA A 74 -14.72 11.41 -15.94
N ALA A 75 -16.05 11.40 -15.77
CA ALA A 75 -16.76 10.71 -14.70
C ALA A 75 -16.52 9.18 -14.76
N ILE A 76 -16.62 8.58 -15.96
CA ILE A 76 -16.31 7.16 -16.16
C ILE A 76 -14.85 6.86 -15.86
N GLY A 77 -13.92 7.71 -16.30
CA GLY A 77 -12.49 7.59 -16.04
C GLY A 77 -12.17 7.64 -14.55
N LEU A 78 -12.74 8.61 -13.83
CA LEU A 78 -12.59 8.73 -12.37
C LEU A 78 -13.18 7.51 -11.64
N PHE A 79 -14.41 7.14 -11.97
CA PHE A 79 -15.07 5.99 -11.35
C PHE A 79 -14.26 4.70 -11.55
N SER A 80 -13.90 4.38 -12.79
CA SER A 80 -13.17 3.14 -13.10
C SER A 80 -11.77 3.15 -12.52
N GLY A 81 -11.02 4.24 -12.67
CA GLY A 81 -9.66 4.37 -12.15
C GLY A 81 -9.59 4.24 -10.63
N PHE A 82 -10.41 5.00 -9.91
CA PHE A 82 -10.42 4.95 -8.44
C PHE A 82 -11.03 3.68 -7.88
N SER A 83 -11.97 3.03 -8.58
CA SER A 83 -12.48 1.70 -8.20
C SER A 83 -11.39 0.64 -8.28
N VAL A 84 -10.60 0.62 -9.36
CA VAL A 84 -9.48 -0.31 -9.51
C VAL A 84 -8.41 -0.05 -8.44
N LEU A 85 -8.03 1.21 -8.21
CA LEU A 85 -7.05 1.56 -7.18
C LEU A 85 -7.53 1.16 -5.79
N SER A 86 -8.78 1.43 -5.45
CA SER A 86 -9.39 1.03 -4.18
C SER A 86 -9.33 -0.49 -4.01
N PHE A 87 -9.71 -1.25 -5.02
CA PHE A 87 -9.66 -2.71 -4.99
C PHE A 87 -8.22 -3.23 -4.78
N VAL A 88 -7.23 -2.66 -5.48
CA VAL A 88 -5.82 -3.04 -5.32
C VAL A 88 -5.34 -2.77 -3.89
N PHE A 89 -5.60 -1.59 -3.34
CA PHE A 89 -5.19 -1.25 -1.98
C PHE A 89 -5.89 -2.10 -0.91
N PHE A 90 -7.17 -2.42 -1.08
CA PHE A 90 -7.86 -3.37 -0.19
C PHE A 90 -7.24 -4.77 -0.29
N ALA A 91 -6.99 -5.26 -1.50
CA ALA A 91 -6.37 -6.57 -1.69
C ALA A 91 -4.98 -6.63 -1.03
N GLU A 92 -4.15 -5.60 -1.19
CA GLU A 92 -2.85 -5.49 -0.53
C GLU A 92 -2.99 -5.44 1.00
N TYR A 93 -3.90 -4.62 1.53
CA TYR A 93 -4.09 -4.50 2.98
C TYR A 93 -4.53 -5.81 3.63
N PHE A 94 -5.46 -6.55 3.01
CA PHE A 94 -6.01 -7.77 3.60
C PHE A 94 -5.19 -9.02 3.32
N LYS A 95 -4.53 -9.11 2.17
CA LYS A 95 -3.85 -10.34 1.72
C LYS A 95 -2.33 -10.28 1.79
N ALA A 96 -1.70 -9.10 1.70
CA ALA A 96 -0.25 -9.01 1.80
C ALA A 96 0.17 -9.08 3.27
N ARG A 97 0.66 -10.26 3.67
CA ARG A 97 1.13 -10.57 5.02
C ARG A 97 2.27 -11.55 4.94
N GLY A 98 3.10 -11.55 5.95
CA GLY A 98 4.18 -12.50 6.07
C GLY A 98 4.69 -12.63 7.47
N GLN A 99 5.57 -13.58 7.62
CA GLN A 99 6.34 -13.81 8.84
C GLN A 99 7.77 -14.10 8.45
N PHE A 100 8.68 -13.70 9.29
CA PHE A 100 10.08 -14.02 9.14
C PHE A 100 10.68 -14.39 10.49
N ASN A 101 11.71 -15.20 10.45
CA ASN A 101 12.50 -15.60 11.61
C ASN A 101 13.96 -15.73 11.20
N ASP A 102 14.80 -16.22 12.09
CA ASP A 102 16.23 -16.42 11.82
C ASP A 102 16.52 -17.41 10.67
N ASN A 103 15.60 -18.30 10.33
CA ASN A 103 15.81 -19.33 9.32
C ASN A 103 15.29 -18.92 7.93
N GLY A 104 14.23 -18.12 7.85
CA GLY A 104 13.64 -17.79 6.56
C GLY A 104 12.50 -16.79 6.63
N ILE A 105 11.88 -16.59 5.49
CA ILE A 105 10.72 -15.72 5.29
C ILE A 105 9.59 -16.49 4.63
N GLU A 106 8.38 -16.29 5.15
CA GLU A 106 7.13 -16.70 4.50
C GLU A 106 6.31 -15.45 4.22
N PHE A 107 6.06 -15.17 2.94
CA PHE A 107 5.37 -13.96 2.52
C PHE A 107 4.29 -14.27 1.49
N GLN A 108 3.09 -13.77 1.76
CA GLN A 108 1.92 -13.90 0.89
C GLN A 108 1.59 -12.55 0.27
N THR A 109 1.28 -12.56 -1.02
CA THR A 109 0.73 -11.40 -1.72
C THR A 109 -0.57 -11.79 -2.42
N PRO A 110 -1.48 -10.83 -2.71
CA PRO A 110 -2.71 -11.14 -3.44
C PRO A 110 -2.46 -11.65 -4.87
N TRP A 111 -1.30 -11.33 -5.44
CA TRP A 111 -1.01 -11.55 -6.86
C TRP A 111 -0.17 -12.79 -7.14
N THR A 112 0.70 -13.20 -6.21
CA THR A 112 1.68 -14.28 -6.42
C THR A 112 1.54 -15.43 -5.44
N GLY A 113 0.55 -15.36 -4.53
CA GLY A 113 0.32 -16.37 -3.50
C GLY A 113 1.38 -16.35 -2.39
N THR A 114 1.50 -17.45 -1.68
CA THR A 114 2.46 -17.62 -0.57
C THR A 114 3.79 -18.14 -1.09
N LYS A 115 4.87 -17.51 -0.66
CA LYS A 115 6.25 -17.94 -0.91
C LYS A 115 6.93 -18.15 0.42
N LYS A 116 7.64 -19.28 0.54
CA LYS A 116 8.41 -19.65 1.72
C LYS A 116 9.83 -19.96 1.30
N GLU A 117 10.80 -19.20 1.82
CA GLU A 117 12.19 -19.27 1.42
C GLU A 117 13.10 -19.19 2.63
N ASN A 118 14.24 -19.88 2.56
CA ASN A 118 15.28 -19.81 3.58
C ASN A 118 16.26 -18.68 3.28
N TRP A 119 16.80 -18.05 4.33
CA TRP A 119 17.79 -16.99 4.14
C TRP A 119 19.12 -17.49 3.55
N ASP A 120 19.43 -18.76 3.76
CA ASP A 120 20.67 -19.37 3.24
C ASP A 120 20.63 -19.51 1.72
N ASP A 121 19.43 -19.57 1.12
CA ASP A 121 19.19 -19.63 -0.32
C ASP A 121 19.08 -18.23 -0.96
N LEU A 122 19.28 -17.14 -0.20
CA LEU A 122 19.18 -15.78 -0.71
C LEU A 122 20.39 -15.42 -1.57
N VAL A 123 20.14 -15.18 -2.85
CA VAL A 123 21.19 -14.83 -3.84
C VAL A 123 21.44 -13.33 -3.88
N SER A 124 20.37 -12.53 -3.82
CA SER A 124 20.51 -11.07 -3.88
C SER A 124 19.34 -10.34 -3.25
N ALA A 125 19.62 -9.17 -2.68
CA ALA A 125 18.65 -8.21 -2.19
C ALA A 125 18.89 -6.86 -2.87
N LYS A 126 17.92 -6.36 -3.65
CA LYS A 126 18.05 -5.11 -4.41
C LYS A 126 16.89 -4.17 -4.10
N PHE A 127 17.20 -2.90 -3.84
CA PHE A 127 16.19 -1.84 -3.71
C PHE A 127 15.81 -1.29 -5.08
N ASN A 128 14.53 -1.07 -5.30
CA ASN A 128 14.02 -0.37 -6.47
C ASN A 128 13.51 1.01 -6.04
N PRO A 129 14.23 2.11 -6.40
CA PRO A 129 13.87 3.46 -5.96
C PRO A 129 12.56 3.94 -6.57
N SER A 130 12.24 3.57 -7.82
CA SER A 130 11.00 3.99 -8.49
C SER A 130 9.74 3.39 -7.87
N MET A 131 9.85 2.19 -7.32
CA MET A 131 8.71 1.45 -6.75
C MET A 131 8.74 1.35 -5.22
N HIS A 132 9.78 1.87 -4.59
CA HIS A 132 9.97 1.85 -3.14
C HIS A 132 9.82 0.45 -2.52
N TRP A 133 10.41 -0.57 -3.15
CA TRP A 133 10.45 -1.92 -2.59
C TRP A 133 11.84 -2.56 -2.70
N TYR A 134 12.09 -3.52 -1.82
CA TYR A 134 13.23 -4.42 -1.89
C TYR A 134 12.82 -5.71 -2.62
N THR A 135 13.62 -6.15 -3.58
CA THR A 135 13.43 -7.43 -4.27
C THR A 135 14.47 -8.41 -3.73
N LEU A 136 14.01 -9.43 -3.02
CA LEU A 136 14.80 -10.54 -2.54
C LEU A 136 14.70 -11.65 -3.58
N GLN A 137 15.84 -12.12 -4.10
CA GLN A 137 15.90 -13.20 -5.08
C GLN A 137 16.57 -14.41 -4.45
N PHE A 138 15.93 -15.56 -4.54
CA PHE A 138 16.37 -16.81 -3.96
C PHE A 138 16.85 -17.79 -5.05
N GLU A 139 17.67 -18.80 -4.67
CA GLU A 139 18.16 -19.84 -5.57
C GLU A 139 17.03 -20.63 -6.25
N SER A 140 15.89 -20.78 -5.58
CA SER A 140 14.67 -21.37 -6.13
C SER A 140 14.12 -20.63 -7.37
N GLY A 141 14.68 -19.43 -7.70
CA GLY A 141 14.18 -18.53 -8.73
C GLY A 141 13.01 -17.65 -8.24
N ASN A 142 12.52 -17.87 -7.05
CA ASN A 142 11.46 -17.05 -6.46
C ASN A 142 11.96 -15.64 -6.11
N LYS A 143 11.06 -14.67 -6.29
CA LYS A 143 11.30 -13.28 -5.92
C LYS A 143 10.27 -12.86 -4.89
N VAL A 144 10.73 -12.38 -3.74
CA VAL A 144 9.90 -11.76 -2.71
C VAL A 144 10.12 -10.25 -2.77
N ARG A 145 9.03 -9.48 -2.90
CA ARG A 145 9.07 -8.02 -2.95
C ARG A 145 8.54 -7.46 -1.64
N LEU A 146 9.39 -6.77 -0.91
CA LEU A 146 9.05 -6.13 0.36
C LEU A 146 8.90 -4.64 0.14
N SER A 147 7.67 -4.14 0.17
CA SER A 147 7.41 -2.71 0.12
C SER A 147 7.97 -2.01 1.36
N SER A 148 8.52 -0.81 1.18
CA SER A 148 8.93 0.05 2.30
C SER A 148 7.74 0.50 3.18
N CYS A 149 6.50 0.34 2.69
CA CYS A 149 5.28 0.60 3.45
C CYS A 149 4.84 -0.58 4.33
N LEU A 150 5.53 -1.73 4.27
CA LEU A 150 5.26 -2.87 5.15
C LEU A 150 5.82 -2.60 6.54
N LEU A 151 5.00 -2.78 7.56
CA LEU A 151 5.46 -2.83 8.94
C LEU A 151 6.33 -4.07 9.10
N GLY A 152 7.46 -3.95 9.82
CA GLY A 152 8.43 -5.04 10.01
C GLY A 152 9.50 -5.14 8.92
N HIS A 153 9.39 -4.43 7.79
CA HIS A 153 10.42 -4.49 6.74
C HIS A 153 11.81 -4.08 7.25
N GLY A 154 11.88 -3.08 8.13
CA GLY A 154 13.15 -2.62 8.72
C GLY A 154 13.87 -3.70 9.54
N GLU A 155 13.13 -4.58 10.22
CA GLU A 155 13.70 -5.70 10.95
C GLU A 155 14.29 -6.74 10.01
N VAL A 156 13.61 -7.02 8.89
CA VAL A 156 14.17 -7.90 7.83
C VAL A 156 15.46 -7.31 7.26
N LEU A 157 15.49 -6.00 6.99
CA LEU A 157 16.70 -5.34 6.48
C LEU A 157 17.85 -5.39 7.49
N ALA A 158 17.57 -5.19 8.78
CA ALA A 158 18.56 -5.34 9.85
C ALA A 158 19.12 -6.77 9.93
N LEU A 159 18.25 -7.77 9.81
CA LEU A 159 18.63 -9.17 9.76
C LEU A 159 19.53 -9.47 8.54
N LEU A 160 19.15 -8.98 7.35
CA LEU A 160 19.96 -9.18 6.14
C LEU A 160 21.31 -8.49 6.23
N HIS A 161 21.36 -7.28 6.79
CA HIS A 161 22.60 -6.56 7.04
C HIS A 161 23.52 -7.33 8.02
N SER A 162 22.97 -7.90 9.10
CA SER A 162 23.74 -8.72 10.05
C SER A 162 24.31 -10.00 9.43
N ARG A 163 23.68 -10.49 8.34
CA ARG A 163 24.14 -11.64 7.54
C ARG A 163 25.13 -11.26 6.44
N GLY A 164 25.53 -9.99 6.34
CA GLY A 164 26.52 -9.51 5.39
C GLY A 164 25.97 -9.10 4.02
N PHE A 165 24.66 -9.01 3.86
CA PHE A 165 24.08 -8.46 2.63
C PHE A 165 24.21 -6.94 2.62
N ASP A 166 24.91 -6.41 1.61
CA ASP A 166 25.06 -4.97 1.41
C ASP A 166 23.81 -4.41 0.72
N LEU A 167 22.95 -3.77 1.50
CA LEU A 167 21.70 -3.15 1.02
C LEU A 167 21.92 -1.71 0.50
N SER A 168 23.11 -1.15 0.67
CA SER A 168 23.46 0.23 0.32
C SER A 168 23.80 0.42 -1.17
N ARG A 169 24.18 -0.65 -1.87
CA ARG A 169 24.57 -0.60 -3.29
C ARG A 169 23.39 -0.56 -4.28
N CYS A 170 22.19 -0.37 -3.82
CA CYS A 170 20.99 -0.43 -4.68
C CYS A 170 20.51 0.93 -5.18
N GLY A 171 21.27 2.01 -4.99
CA GLY A 171 20.95 3.36 -5.42
C GLY A 171 21.84 3.95 -6.50
N GLU A 172 22.93 3.28 -6.87
CA GLU A 172 23.90 3.78 -7.85
C GLU A 172 24.02 2.81 -9.04
N GLN A 173 23.08 2.90 -9.96
CA GLN A 173 23.25 2.59 -11.39
C GLN A 173 22.24 3.35 -12.21
#